data_b63408d53402151bf887797ac00ccd85
#
_entry.id   b63408d53402151bf887797ac00ccd85
#
_cell.length_a   1.000
_cell.length_b   1.000
_cell.length_c   1.000
_cell.angle_alpha   90.00
_cell.angle_beta   90.00
_cell.angle_gamma   90.00
#
_symmetry.space_group_name_H-M   'P 1'
#
loop_
_entity.id
_entity.type
_entity.pdbx_description
1 polymer ?
#
loop_
_entity_poly.entity_id
_entity_poly.type
_entity_poly.pdbx_seq_one_letter_code
_entity_poly.pdbx_strand_id
1 'polypeptide(L)'
;MKRSYLLLVMLLLSCFATLAQDEPDTPLQPFHNLQCKVEAQVSASEGVTPLWLNANKHGLSSLENVNGYLRAAVIRPLNTDSLRKWGVGYGVDVAVAANYTSDVIVQQAFAELRWLHGALSVGSKEYPMQLKNNTLSSGSQTLGINARPVPQVRLSMPDYWTIPFTRGWVHVKGHLAYGMMTDENWQKDFTHQQSKYTEGTLFHSKAGYLKIGGSNEFQAPLSLELGMEMASTFGGRSYLVPVAGGIIDVMDNQGGLRGMKNALMLAGSDQDEGVYHNAAGNQLGSWMARINYDEEEWRVAAYIDHFFEDHSQLYFLGKSGYGTGDRWNNRTNGLMVYNLKDMLLGVELNMKYGTWLKNLVIEYMYTKDQSGPIYHDNTPNLPFKVSGMDNYYNHSIFTGWQHWGQVIGNPLYRSPLYNNDGVIDVRDNRFKAIHIGIDGILGQVGLFSSLGLFGPLGYRLLATYQSGVGTYFNPYTKPHHNVSLMAECTYRPEQGLLRGWQLKAAAGMDIGSILGHNYGLQVTVSKQLKIER
;
A
#
# COMPACT_ATOMS: atom_id res chain seq x y z
N MET A 1 -25.32 24.77 13.21
CA MET A 1 -24.50 23.81 12.44
C MET A 1 -24.38 22.41 13.07
N LYS A 2 -24.25 22.21 14.38
CA LYS A 2 -24.11 20.87 14.99
C LYS A 2 -25.33 19.92 14.82
N ARG A 3 -26.55 20.44 14.69
CA ARG A 3 -27.77 19.62 14.50
C ARG A 3 -27.95 19.10 13.07
N SER A 4 -27.42 19.81 12.07
CA SER A 4 -27.57 19.41 10.65
C SER A 4 -26.71 18.21 10.27
N TYR A 5 -25.53 18.05 10.87
CA TYR A 5 -24.66 16.88 10.63
C TYR A 5 -25.22 15.60 11.26
N LEU A 6 -25.82 15.72 12.43
CA LEU A 6 -26.47 14.57 13.10
C LEU A 6 -27.68 14.08 12.29
N LEU A 7 -28.45 15.00 11.71
CA LEU A 7 -29.58 14.68 10.81
C LEU A 7 -29.10 14.02 9.50
N LEU A 8 -27.99 14.47 8.93
CA LEU A 8 -27.41 13.86 7.72
C LEU A 8 -26.90 12.44 7.99
N VAL A 9 -26.25 12.21 9.13
CA VAL A 9 -25.79 10.89 9.56
C VAL A 9 -26.98 9.98 9.88
N MET A 10 -28.04 10.49 10.52
CA MET A 10 -29.27 9.72 10.77
C MET A 10 -30.04 9.44 9.48
N LEU A 11 -30.07 10.35 8.51
CA LEU A 11 -30.69 10.13 7.21
C LEU A 11 -29.90 9.10 6.38
N LEU A 12 -28.57 9.14 6.41
CA LEU A 12 -27.72 8.11 5.81
C LEU A 12 -27.97 6.74 6.48
N LEU A 13 -28.03 6.68 7.80
CA LEU A 13 -28.32 5.44 8.54
C LEU A 13 -29.75 4.93 8.28
N SER A 14 -30.75 5.80 8.11
CA SER A 14 -32.13 5.38 7.81
C SER A 14 -32.31 4.92 6.36
N CYS A 15 -31.58 5.48 5.39
CA CYS A 15 -31.55 4.96 4.01
C CYS A 15 -30.99 3.54 3.93
N PHE A 16 -30.08 3.16 4.83
CA PHE A 16 -29.57 1.79 4.90
C PHE A 16 -30.60 0.78 5.44
N ALA A 17 -31.56 1.22 6.23
CA ALA A 17 -32.53 0.34 6.88
C ALA A 17 -33.70 -0.10 5.97
N THR A 18 -34.01 0.65 4.90
CA THR A 18 -35.24 0.46 4.11
C THR A 18 -35.10 -0.45 2.89
N LEU A 19 -33.88 -0.95 2.57
CA LEU A 19 -33.61 -1.78 1.38
C LEU A 19 -33.28 -3.24 1.69
N ALA A 20 -33.55 -3.69 2.92
CA ALA A 20 -33.24 -5.06 3.29
C ALA A 20 -34.37 -6.01 2.85
N GLN A 21 -34.13 -6.81 1.83
CA GLN A 21 -34.97 -7.98 1.55
C GLN A 21 -34.88 -8.99 2.69
N ASP A 22 -36.03 -9.56 3.07
CA ASP A 22 -36.10 -10.61 4.09
C ASP A 22 -35.49 -11.90 3.56
N GLU A 23 -34.28 -12.21 4.04
CA GLU A 23 -33.65 -13.51 3.84
C GLU A 23 -33.81 -14.40 5.08
N PRO A 24 -33.88 -15.73 4.90
CA PRO A 24 -34.13 -16.65 6.00
C PRO A 24 -33.04 -16.58 7.07
N ASP A 25 -33.44 -16.53 8.33
CA ASP A 25 -32.60 -16.53 9.53
C ASP A 25 -31.90 -17.90 9.74
N THR A 26 -30.99 -18.24 8.86
CA THR A 26 -30.08 -19.35 9.15
C THR A 26 -29.04 -18.88 10.17
N PRO A 27 -28.78 -19.62 11.25
CA PRO A 27 -27.84 -19.18 12.27
C PRO A 27 -26.43 -19.02 11.68
N LEU A 28 -25.70 -17.99 12.14
CA LEU A 28 -24.29 -17.80 11.79
C LEU A 28 -23.50 -19.06 12.16
N GLN A 29 -22.75 -19.57 11.21
CA GLN A 29 -21.86 -20.72 11.42
C GLN A 29 -20.41 -20.21 11.55
N PRO A 30 -19.94 -19.90 12.76
CA PRO A 30 -18.66 -19.21 12.97
C PRO A 30 -17.45 -20.03 12.47
N PHE A 31 -17.56 -21.34 12.37
CA PHE A 31 -16.48 -22.22 11.93
C PHE A 31 -16.61 -22.69 10.47
N HIS A 32 -17.63 -22.23 9.75
CA HIS A 32 -17.82 -22.56 8.35
C HIS A 32 -16.81 -21.79 7.46
N ASN A 33 -16.28 -22.48 6.45
CA ASN A 33 -15.34 -21.94 5.46
C ASN A 33 -14.03 -21.37 6.07
N LEU A 34 -13.50 -22.06 7.08
CA LEU A 34 -12.18 -21.74 7.62
C LEU A 34 -11.09 -22.08 6.61
N GLN A 35 -10.22 -21.15 6.36
CA GLN A 35 -9.03 -21.31 5.55
C GLN A 35 -7.82 -21.45 6.49
N CYS A 36 -7.23 -22.63 6.49
CA CYS A 36 -6.01 -22.92 7.23
C CYS A 36 -4.84 -22.94 6.25
N LYS A 37 -3.75 -22.23 6.56
CA LYS A 37 -2.53 -22.21 5.76
C LYS A 37 -1.33 -22.56 6.64
N VAL A 38 -0.46 -23.39 6.12
CA VAL A 38 0.89 -23.57 6.65
C VAL A 38 1.89 -23.28 5.53
N GLU A 39 2.98 -22.59 5.86
CA GLU A 39 3.98 -22.17 4.88
C GLU A 39 5.36 -22.15 5.51
N ALA A 40 6.35 -22.64 4.76
CA ALA A 40 7.77 -22.51 5.08
C ALA A 40 8.49 -21.83 3.91
N GLN A 41 9.34 -20.88 4.21
CA GLN A 41 10.18 -20.21 3.22
C GLN A 41 11.62 -20.15 3.70
N VAL A 42 12.54 -20.35 2.76
CA VAL A 42 13.98 -20.12 2.95
C VAL A 42 14.49 -19.30 1.78
N SER A 43 15.32 -18.31 2.08
CA SER A 43 15.99 -17.46 1.12
C SER A 43 17.49 -17.43 1.38
N ALA A 44 18.28 -17.46 0.32
CA ALA A 44 19.73 -17.30 0.38
C ALA A 44 20.18 -16.37 -0.75
N SER A 45 21.08 -15.42 -0.44
CA SER A 45 21.56 -14.44 -1.39
C SER A 45 23.04 -14.11 -1.18
N GLU A 46 23.68 -13.70 -2.26
CA GLU A 46 24.93 -12.95 -2.25
C GLU A 46 24.58 -11.46 -2.23
N GLY A 47 25.13 -10.71 -1.30
CA GLY A 47 24.67 -9.37 -0.94
C GLY A 47 23.41 -9.42 -0.06
N VAL A 48 22.51 -8.46 -0.22
CA VAL A 48 21.19 -8.46 0.43
C VAL A 48 20.17 -9.23 -0.41
N THR A 49 19.05 -9.59 0.19
CA THR A 49 17.94 -10.20 -0.56
C THR A 49 17.48 -9.28 -1.70
N PRO A 50 17.50 -9.72 -2.97
CA PRO A 50 17.08 -8.90 -4.11
C PRO A 50 15.68 -8.32 -3.98
N LEU A 51 15.46 -7.13 -4.58
CA LEU A 51 14.25 -6.33 -4.43
C LEU A 51 12.97 -7.16 -4.59
N TRP A 52 12.82 -7.89 -5.69
CA TRP A 52 11.58 -8.62 -5.97
C TRP A 52 11.43 -9.94 -5.20
N LEU A 53 12.49 -10.42 -4.54
CA LEU A 53 12.38 -11.48 -3.53
C LEU A 53 11.97 -10.94 -2.14
N ASN A 54 12.11 -9.63 -1.92
CA ASN A 54 11.80 -8.95 -0.66
C ASN A 54 10.49 -8.15 -0.72
N ALA A 55 10.22 -7.43 -1.80
CA ALA A 55 9.14 -6.46 -1.92
C ALA A 55 7.73 -7.05 -2.07
N ASN A 56 6.71 -6.25 -1.72
CA ASN A 56 5.28 -6.54 -1.90
C ASN A 56 4.83 -7.87 -1.25
N LYS A 57 5.34 -8.16 -0.06
CA LYS A 57 5.02 -9.35 0.75
C LYS A 57 4.38 -9.01 2.10
N HIS A 58 3.73 -7.86 2.19
CA HIS A 58 3.18 -7.35 3.44
C HIS A 58 4.22 -7.35 4.59
N GLY A 59 5.47 -7.03 4.27
CA GLY A 59 6.56 -6.96 5.22
C GLY A 59 7.02 -8.31 5.81
N LEU A 60 6.49 -9.44 5.34
CA LEU A 60 6.99 -10.77 5.70
C LEU A 60 8.19 -11.12 4.79
N SER A 61 9.26 -10.39 4.99
CA SER A 61 10.50 -10.48 4.21
C SER A 61 11.68 -9.91 5.01
N SER A 62 12.90 -10.17 4.55
CA SER A 62 14.13 -9.72 5.18
C SER A 62 15.18 -9.40 4.12
N LEU A 63 16.06 -8.43 4.42
CA LEU A 63 17.24 -8.11 3.60
C LEU A 63 18.45 -8.96 3.92
N GLU A 64 18.42 -9.71 5.03
CA GLU A 64 19.52 -10.58 5.42
C GLU A 64 19.80 -11.63 4.36
N ASN A 65 21.07 -11.91 4.14
CA ASN A 65 21.54 -12.78 3.06
C ASN A 65 21.06 -14.25 3.18
N VAL A 66 20.85 -14.73 4.40
CA VAL A 66 20.21 -16.01 4.68
C VAL A 66 19.06 -15.76 5.64
N ASN A 67 17.85 -16.04 5.23
CA ASN A 67 16.67 -15.82 6.05
C ASN A 67 15.59 -16.88 5.78
N GLY A 68 14.62 -16.99 6.67
CA GLY A 68 13.51 -17.91 6.49
C GLY A 68 12.46 -17.81 7.57
N TYR A 69 11.30 -18.39 7.33
CA TYR A 69 10.21 -18.46 8.31
C TYR A 69 9.38 -19.72 8.19
N LEU A 70 8.69 -20.03 9.28
CA LEU A 70 7.55 -20.94 9.35
C LEU A 70 6.31 -20.11 9.69
N ARG A 71 5.25 -20.22 8.89
CA ARG A 71 4.00 -19.45 9.03
C ARG A 71 2.82 -20.38 9.15
N ALA A 72 1.90 -20.05 10.06
CA ALA A 72 0.61 -20.72 10.22
C ALA A 72 -0.50 -19.69 10.31
N ALA A 73 -1.58 -19.91 9.56
CA ALA A 73 -2.72 -19.02 9.54
C ALA A 73 -4.04 -19.80 9.62
N VAL A 74 -5.01 -19.22 10.32
CA VAL A 74 -6.42 -19.64 10.32
C VAL A 74 -7.26 -18.40 10.09
N ILE A 75 -7.98 -18.35 8.98
CA ILE A 75 -8.76 -17.18 8.57
C ILE A 75 -10.18 -17.63 8.17
N ARG A 76 -11.18 -16.97 8.73
CA ARG A 76 -12.55 -17.00 8.23
C ARG A 76 -12.81 -15.73 7.44
N PRO A 77 -12.96 -15.82 6.11
CA PRO A 77 -13.22 -14.64 5.29
C PRO A 77 -14.59 -14.03 5.59
N LEU A 78 -14.66 -12.69 5.56
CA LEU A 78 -15.90 -11.94 5.78
C LEU A 78 -16.98 -12.24 4.73
N ASN A 79 -16.58 -12.54 3.49
CA ASN A 79 -17.48 -12.87 2.39
C ASN A 79 -18.11 -14.27 2.51
N THR A 80 -17.75 -15.08 3.50
CA THR A 80 -18.41 -16.35 3.81
C THR A 80 -19.91 -16.16 4.03
N ASP A 81 -20.31 -15.03 4.59
CA ASP A 81 -21.72 -14.68 4.86
C ASP A 81 -22.28 -13.68 3.82
N SER A 82 -21.78 -13.67 2.57
CA SER A 82 -22.12 -12.67 1.54
C SER A 82 -23.63 -12.56 1.27
N LEU A 83 -24.38 -13.65 1.40
CA LEU A 83 -25.82 -13.72 1.21
C LEU A 83 -26.66 -13.29 2.43
N ARG A 84 -26.02 -12.90 3.53
CA ARG A 84 -26.70 -12.52 4.78
C ARG A 84 -26.56 -11.02 5.03
N LYS A 85 -27.50 -10.44 5.79
CA LYS A 85 -27.42 -9.04 6.27
C LYS A 85 -26.21 -8.82 7.18
N TRP A 86 -25.88 -9.82 8.01
CA TRP A 86 -24.72 -9.83 8.91
C TRP A 86 -23.68 -10.84 8.47
N GLY A 87 -22.44 -10.48 8.61
CA GLY A 87 -21.31 -11.38 8.35
C GLY A 87 -20.20 -11.17 9.37
N VAL A 88 -19.48 -12.23 9.68
CA VAL A 88 -18.36 -12.24 10.60
C VAL A 88 -17.11 -12.73 9.89
N GLY A 89 -16.02 -11.99 10.00
CA GLY A 89 -14.68 -12.40 9.57
C GLY A 89 -13.74 -12.37 10.77
N TYR A 90 -12.74 -13.24 10.79
CA TYR A 90 -11.67 -13.20 11.77
C TYR A 90 -10.46 -13.97 11.27
N GLY A 91 -9.31 -13.68 11.84
CA GLY A 91 -8.11 -14.44 11.48
C GLY A 91 -6.96 -14.22 12.44
N VAL A 92 -6.14 -15.25 12.52
CA VAL A 92 -4.83 -15.22 13.17
C VAL A 92 -3.83 -15.83 12.19
N ASP A 93 -2.71 -15.15 12.01
CA ASP A 93 -1.65 -15.48 11.08
C ASP A 93 -0.32 -15.08 11.71
N VAL A 94 0.50 -16.05 12.04
CA VAL A 94 1.75 -15.87 12.77
C VAL A 94 2.89 -16.57 12.04
N ALA A 95 4.03 -15.92 11.99
CA ALA A 95 5.27 -16.51 11.51
C ALA A 95 6.33 -16.51 12.63
N VAL A 96 7.10 -17.59 12.70
CA VAL A 96 8.37 -17.64 13.43
C VAL A 96 9.47 -17.53 12.39
N ALA A 97 10.32 -16.54 12.53
CA ALA A 97 11.28 -16.13 11.53
C ALA A 97 12.71 -16.15 12.07
N ALA A 98 13.66 -16.38 11.18
CA ALA A 98 15.08 -16.32 11.47
C ALA A 98 15.73 -15.27 10.56
N ASN A 99 16.53 -14.37 11.14
CA ASN A 99 17.16 -13.25 10.44
C ASN A 99 16.14 -12.28 9.81
N TYR A 100 15.13 -11.92 10.60
CA TYR A 100 14.14 -10.89 10.32
C TYR A 100 14.26 -9.77 11.35
N THR A 101 13.54 -8.69 11.16
CA THR A 101 13.46 -7.59 12.15
C THR A 101 12.76 -8.00 13.47
N SER A 102 12.18 -9.19 13.53
CA SER A 102 11.51 -9.77 14.71
C SER A 102 11.46 -11.29 14.54
N ASP A 103 11.72 -12.04 15.60
CA ASP A 103 11.71 -13.52 15.60
C ASP A 103 10.29 -14.10 15.51
N VAL A 104 9.31 -13.37 16.06
CA VAL A 104 7.89 -13.72 16.00
C VAL A 104 7.13 -12.58 15.36
N ILE A 105 6.46 -12.86 14.26
CA ILE A 105 5.72 -11.89 13.46
C ILE A 105 4.24 -12.24 13.51
N VAL A 106 3.44 -11.39 14.15
CA VAL A 106 1.99 -11.43 14.03
C VAL A 106 1.62 -10.72 12.73
N GLN A 107 1.51 -11.51 11.67
CA GLN A 107 1.23 -10.99 10.34
C GLN A 107 -0.20 -10.47 10.22
N GLN A 108 -1.14 -11.22 10.78
CA GLN A 108 -2.53 -10.79 10.90
C GLN A 108 -3.12 -11.28 12.24
N ALA A 109 -3.87 -10.42 12.90
CA ALA A 109 -4.73 -10.75 14.02
C ALA A 109 -5.89 -9.77 14.02
N PHE A 110 -7.07 -10.23 13.57
CA PHE A 110 -8.20 -9.34 13.34
C PHE A 110 -9.56 -10.00 13.60
N ALA A 111 -10.55 -9.16 13.86
CA ALA A 111 -11.96 -9.50 13.85
C ALA A 111 -12.73 -8.48 13.00
N GLU A 112 -13.75 -8.94 12.27
CA GLU A 112 -14.57 -8.13 11.39
C GLU A 112 -16.05 -8.43 11.58
N LEU A 113 -16.85 -7.40 11.55
CA LEU A 113 -18.31 -7.48 11.55
C LEU A 113 -18.83 -6.72 10.35
N ARG A 114 -19.58 -7.37 9.48
CA ARG A 114 -20.28 -6.74 8.36
C ARG A 114 -21.77 -6.61 8.69
N TRP A 115 -22.32 -5.45 8.38
CA TRP A 115 -23.75 -5.21 8.34
C TRP A 115 -24.11 -4.59 6.99
N LEU A 116 -24.91 -5.31 6.20
CA LEU A 116 -25.24 -4.96 4.82
C LEU A 116 -23.94 -4.76 4.00
N HIS A 117 -23.69 -3.53 3.56
CA HIS A 117 -22.52 -3.16 2.75
C HIS A 117 -21.36 -2.58 3.57
N GLY A 118 -21.61 -2.24 4.85
CA GLY A 118 -20.59 -1.68 5.75
C GLY A 118 -19.91 -2.77 6.57
N ALA A 119 -18.63 -2.61 6.86
CA ALA A 119 -17.87 -3.50 7.71
C ALA A 119 -17.00 -2.71 8.70
N LEU A 120 -16.96 -3.19 9.94
CA LEU A 120 -16.04 -2.75 10.97
C LEU A 120 -14.99 -3.84 11.18
N SER A 121 -13.72 -3.49 11.04
CA SER A 121 -12.58 -4.37 11.29
C SER A 121 -11.74 -3.82 12.43
N VAL A 122 -11.23 -4.68 13.30
CA VAL A 122 -10.32 -4.33 14.39
C VAL A 122 -9.14 -5.28 14.36
N GLY A 123 -7.93 -4.74 14.38
CA GLY A 123 -6.69 -5.48 14.42
C GLY A 123 -5.80 -5.27 13.21
N SER A 124 -4.80 -6.13 13.05
CA SER A 124 -3.85 -6.15 11.95
C SER A 124 -4.34 -7.08 10.84
N LYS A 125 -4.51 -6.58 9.63
CA LYS A 125 -4.99 -7.35 8.47
C LYS A 125 -4.28 -6.93 7.19
N GLU A 126 -3.96 -7.89 6.34
CA GLU A 126 -3.48 -7.65 4.98
C GLU A 126 -4.63 -7.13 4.10
N TYR A 127 -4.47 -5.93 3.54
CA TYR A 127 -5.41 -5.37 2.56
C TYR A 127 -4.76 -5.32 1.19
N PRO A 128 -5.48 -5.66 0.12
CA PRO A 128 -4.94 -5.56 -1.24
C PRO A 128 -4.83 -4.10 -1.69
N MET A 129 -3.87 -3.83 -2.58
CA MET A 129 -3.81 -2.57 -3.32
C MET A 129 -5.08 -2.41 -4.17
N GLN A 130 -5.53 -1.19 -4.29
CA GLN A 130 -6.70 -0.86 -5.08
C GLN A 130 -6.30 -0.40 -6.48
N LEU A 131 -7.16 -0.68 -7.46
CA LEU A 131 -7.02 -0.28 -8.86
C LEU A 131 -5.72 -0.77 -9.55
N LYS A 132 -5.05 -1.79 -9.00
CA LYS A 132 -3.79 -2.36 -9.52
C LYS A 132 -3.78 -3.88 -9.41
N ASN A 133 -2.90 -4.51 -10.17
CA ASN A 133 -2.61 -5.93 -10.04
C ASN A 133 -1.71 -6.18 -8.82
N ASN A 134 -2.20 -6.97 -7.86
CA ASN A 134 -1.50 -7.20 -6.59
C ASN A 134 -0.30 -8.16 -6.70
N THR A 135 -0.07 -8.78 -7.84
CA THR A 135 1.01 -9.75 -8.05
C THR A 135 2.08 -9.28 -9.02
N LEU A 136 1.70 -8.39 -9.96
CA LEU A 136 2.57 -7.98 -11.06
C LEU A 136 2.90 -6.49 -11.06
N SER A 137 2.11 -5.62 -10.39
CA SER A 137 2.40 -4.20 -10.27
C SER A 137 3.64 -3.94 -9.41
N SER A 138 4.38 -2.89 -9.71
CA SER A 138 5.48 -2.42 -8.86
C SER A 138 5.01 -1.99 -7.46
N GLY A 139 3.76 -1.53 -7.32
CA GLY A 139 3.18 -1.15 -6.04
C GLY A 139 2.32 0.11 -6.11
N SER A 140 1.45 0.32 -5.11
CA SER A 140 0.72 1.57 -4.90
C SER A 140 1.61 2.61 -4.24
N GLN A 141 1.41 3.89 -4.57
CA GLN A 141 2.27 4.93 -3.99
C GLN A 141 1.85 5.32 -2.56
N THR A 142 0.58 5.19 -2.20
CA THR A 142 0.09 5.54 -0.85
C THR A 142 -0.15 4.31 0.01
N LEU A 143 -1.14 3.49 -0.32
CA LEU A 143 -1.52 2.29 0.44
C LEU A 143 -1.06 1.04 -0.32
N GLY A 144 0.21 0.71 -0.15
CA GLY A 144 0.85 -0.47 -0.74
C GLY A 144 0.77 -1.72 0.13
N ILE A 145 1.38 -2.79 -0.37
CA ILE A 145 1.48 -4.09 0.29
C ILE A 145 2.94 -4.45 0.63
N ASN A 146 3.80 -3.44 0.73
CA ASN A 146 5.23 -3.68 0.92
C ASN A 146 5.60 -3.84 2.41
N ALA A 147 5.04 -3.03 3.31
CA ALA A 147 5.32 -3.09 4.74
C ALA A 147 4.34 -3.99 5.51
N ARG A 148 4.67 -4.33 6.77
CA ARG A 148 3.77 -5.06 7.68
C ARG A 148 2.46 -4.30 7.86
N PRO A 149 1.31 -4.99 7.94
CA PRO A 149 0.02 -4.36 8.20
C PRO A 149 0.03 -3.61 9.53
N VAL A 150 -0.52 -2.40 9.52
CA VAL A 150 -0.66 -1.59 10.74
C VAL A 150 -1.95 -2.00 11.47
N PRO A 151 -1.89 -2.32 12.78
CA PRO A 151 -3.08 -2.58 13.59
C PRO A 151 -3.98 -1.33 13.62
N GLN A 152 -5.27 -1.52 13.32
CA GLN A 152 -6.20 -0.39 13.16
C GLN A 152 -7.65 -0.79 13.47
N VAL A 153 -8.45 0.20 13.79
CA VAL A 153 -9.92 0.15 13.72
C VAL A 153 -10.32 0.76 12.39
N ARG A 154 -11.01 -0.01 11.54
CA ARG A 154 -11.35 0.38 10.19
C ARG A 154 -12.84 0.20 9.92
N LEU A 155 -13.51 1.30 9.59
CA LEU A 155 -14.84 1.30 9.04
C LEU A 155 -14.74 1.34 7.51
N SER A 156 -15.41 0.43 6.82
CA SER A 156 -15.27 0.31 5.36
C SER A 156 -16.56 -0.13 4.68
N MET A 157 -16.64 0.16 3.39
CA MET A 157 -17.44 -0.59 2.42
C MET A 157 -16.41 -1.36 1.57
N PRO A 158 -16.17 -2.66 1.88
CA PRO A 158 -15.07 -3.41 1.26
C PRO A 158 -15.30 -3.69 -0.23
N ASP A 159 -16.56 -3.87 -0.62
CA ASP A 159 -16.97 -4.13 -1.99
C ASP A 159 -17.70 -2.94 -2.59
N TYR A 160 -17.74 -2.84 -3.91
CA TYR A 160 -18.48 -1.80 -4.60
C TYR A 160 -19.99 -1.95 -4.36
N TRP A 161 -20.57 -0.99 -3.67
CA TRP A 161 -22.01 -0.85 -3.50
C TRP A 161 -22.60 -0.03 -4.64
N THR A 162 -23.58 -0.60 -5.32
CA THR A 162 -24.30 0.08 -6.40
C THR A 162 -25.25 1.10 -5.80
N ILE A 163 -25.07 2.37 -6.16
CA ILE A 163 -25.94 3.44 -5.70
C ILE A 163 -27.35 3.23 -6.26
N PRO A 164 -28.39 3.18 -5.40
CA PRO A 164 -29.78 3.09 -5.85
C PRO A 164 -30.13 4.20 -6.84
N PHE A 165 -31.06 3.93 -7.76
CA PHE A 165 -31.56 4.86 -8.79
C PHE A 165 -30.57 5.20 -9.93
N THR A 166 -29.33 4.71 -9.90
CA THR A 166 -28.35 4.90 -10.97
C THR A 166 -28.45 3.87 -12.09
N ARG A 167 -29.47 3.00 -12.07
CA ARG A 167 -29.67 1.88 -13.01
C ARG A 167 -28.46 0.93 -13.11
N GLY A 168 -27.70 0.79 -12.03
CA GLY A 168 -26.53 -0.08 -11.99
C GLY A 168 -25.26 0.53 -12.62
N TRP A 169 -25.23 1.84 -12.85
CA TRP A 169 -24.08 2.49 -13.50
C TRP A 169 -23.07 3.12 -12.54
N VAL A 170 -23.47 3.39 -11.30
CA VAL A 170 -22.60 4.07 -10.33
C VAL A 170 -22.42 3.23 -9.09
N HIS A 171 -21.16 2.98 -8.74
CA HIS A 171 -20.78 2.17 -7.60
C HIS A 171 -19.75 2.89 -6.75
N VAL A 172 -19.82 2.72 -5.45
CA VAL A 172 -18.89 3.33 -4.50
C VAL A 172 -18.36 2.30 -3.52
N LYS A 173 -17.12 2.47 -3.11
CA LYS A 173 -16.50 1.76 -1.99
C LYS A 173 -15.53 2.70 -1.27
N GLY A 174 -15.06 2.33 -0.09
CA GLY A 174 -14.09 3.14 0.62
C GLY A 174 -13.86 2.71 2.04
N HIS A 175 -13.01 3.45 2.73
CA HIS A 175 -12.73 3.21 4.14
C HIS A 175 -12.29 4.46 4.89
N LEU A 176 -12.38 4.36 6.21
CA LEU A 176 -11.82 5.27 7.19
C LEU A 176 -11.22 4.43 8.32
N ALA A 177 -9.96 4.67 8.66
CA ALA A 177 -9.27 3.90 9.68
C ALA A 177 -8.38 4.76 10.57
N TYR A 178 -8.23 4.32 11.81
CA TYR A 178 -7.26 4.81 12.77
C TYR A 178 -6.53 3.65 13.40
N GLY A 179 -5.23 3.77 13.54
CA GLY A 179 -4.35 2.73 14.05
C GLY A 179 -3.15 3.28 14.80
N MET A 180 -2.23 2.41 15.10
CA MET A 180 -0.99 2.77 15.77
C MET A 180 0.17 2.01 15.14
N MET A 181 1.24 2.73 14.84
CA MET A 181 2.48 2.12 14.38
C MET A 181 3.10 1.28 15.49
N THR A 182 3.52 0.07 15.14
CA THR A 182 4.16 -0.87 16.07
C THR A 182 5.58 -1.16 15.61
N ASP A 183 6.54 -1.25 16.53
CA ASP A 183 7.93 -1.52 16.14
C ASP A 183 8.77 -2.31 17.17
N GLU A 184 8.20 -2.64 18.36
CA GLU A 184 8.92 -3.36 19.43
C GLU A 184 10.32 -2.80 19.72
N ASN A 185 10.47 -1.47 19.71
CA ASN A 185 11.72 -0.73 19.79
C ASN A 185 12.67 -0.87 18.57
N TRP A 186 12.22 -1.47 17.46
CA TRP A 186 13.05 -1.61 16.26
C TRP A 186 13.68 -0.29 15.83
N GLN A 187 12.96 0.84 15.87
CA GLN A 187 13.51 2.15 15.51
C GLN A 187 14.67 2.56 16.44
N LYS A 188 14.55 2.34 17.74
CA LYS A 188 15.63 2.62 18.72
C LYS A 188 16.85 1.76 18.48
N ASP A 189 16.65 0.48 18.24
CA ASP A 189 17.74 -0.48 18.02
C ASP A 189 18.44 -0.19 16.70
N PHE A 190 17.69 0.05 15.62
CA PHE A 190 18.22 0.38 14.30
C PHE A 190 19.02 1.70 14.30
N THR A 191 18.49 2.73 14.97
CA THR A 191 19.14 4.05 15.04
C THR A 191 20.24 4.13 16.10
N HIS A 192 20.36 3.13 16.97
CA HIS A 192 21.18 3.20 18.18
C HIS A 192 20.92 4.48 19.00
N GLN A 193 19.74 5.08 18.85
CA GLN A 193 19.35 6.38 19.41
C GLN A 193 20.31 7.53 19.03
N GLN A 194 21.01 7.40 17.89
CA GLN A 194 21.94 8.42 17.36
C GLN A 194 21.40 9.16 16.15
N SER A 195 20.21 8.80 15.68
CA SER A 195 19.47 9.50 14.65
C SER A 195 17.98 9.54 15.03
N LYS A 196 17.19 10.26 14.25
CA LYS A 196 15.75 10.46 14.48
C LYS A 196 14.98 9.14 14.57
N TYR A 197 14.16 9.01 15.62
CA TYR A 197 13.20 7.92 15.80
C TYR A 197 11.92 8.41 16.48
N THR A 198 10.85 7.61 16.44
CA THR A 198 9.54 7.97 17.02
C THR A 198 8.98 6.84 17.88
N GLU A 199 8.16 7.19 18.88
CA GLU A 199 7.46 6.28 19.76
C GLU A 199 5.98 6.60 19.84
N GLY A 200 5.14 5.56 19.84
CA GLY A 200 3.70 5.70 20.02
C GLY A 200 3.00 6.48 18.88
N THR A 201 3.60 6.52 17.71
CA THR A 201 3.06 7.20 16.53
C THR A 201 1.74 6.57 16.12
N LEU A 202 0.73 7.39 15.90
CA LEU A 202 -0.60 7.00 15.44
C LEU A 202 -0.64 6.97 13.92
N PHE A 203 -1.54 6.15 13.39
CA PHE A 203 -1.78 5.96 11.97
C PHE A 203 -3.21 6.34 11.61
N HIS A 204 -3.39 6.95 10.46
CA HIS A 204 -4.69 7.21 9.85
C HIS A 204 -4.66 6.85 8.38
N SER A 205 -5.76 6.26 7.88
CA SER A 205 -5.98 6.14 6.44
C SER A 205 -7.45 6.32 6.09
N LYS A 206 -7.68 6.88 4.92
CA LYS A 206 -9.00 7.02 4.32
C LYS A 206 -8.90 6.89 2.82
N ALA A 207 -9.91 6.28 2.19
CA ALA A 207 -10.00 6.20 0.75
C ALA A 207 -11.45 6.15 0.29
N GLY A 208 -11.68 6.72 -0.88
CA GLY A 208 -12.95 6.64 -1.59
C GLY A 208 -12.74 6.26 -3.05
N TYR A 209 -13.57 5.38 -3.56
CA TYR A 209 -13.52 4.92 -4.94
C TYR A 209 -14.90 5.00 -5.56
N LEU A 210 -14.97 5.54 -6.76
CA LEU A 210 -16.16 5.66 -7.59
C LEU A 210 -15.94 4.83 -8.85
N LYS A 211 -16.84 3.89 -9.14
CA LYS A 211 -16.85 3.17 -10.41
C LYS A 211 -18.07 3.61 -11.22
N ILE A 212 -17.84 3.96 -12.47
CA ILE A 212 -18.85 4.29 -13.48
C ILE A 212 -18.75 3.25 -14.58
N GLY A 213 -19.85 2.50 -14.82
CA GLY A 213 -19.92 1.44 -15.83
C GLY A 213 -21.06 0.49 -15.54
N GLY A 214 -21.57 -0.19 -16.56
CA GLY A 214 -22.67 -1.15 -16.39
C GLY A 214 -22.27 -2.33 -15.53
N SER A 215 -23.24 -2.95 -14.88
CA SER A 215 -23.06 -4.18 -14.12
C SER A 215 -22.89 -5.43 -15.01
N ASN A 216 -23.22 -5.31 -16.29
CA ASN A 216 -23.10 -6.39 -17.28
C ASN A 216 -22.01 -6.04 -18.29
N GLU A 217 -20.89 -6.76 -18.24
CA GLU A 217 -19.71 -6.56 -19.10
C GLU A 217 -20.06 -6.71 -20.59
N PHE A 218 -20.99 -7.59 -20.94
CA PHE A 218 -21.43 -7.77 -22.33
C PHE A 218 -22.24 -6.58 -22.89
N GLN A 219 -22.91 -5.82 -22.03
CA GLN A 219 -23.69 -4.65 -22.43
C GLN A 219 -22.92 -3.34 -22.34
N ALA A 220 -21.91 -3.30 -21.48
CA ALA A 220 -21.10 -2.11 -21.23
C ALA A 220 -19.65 -2.53 -20.91
N PRO A 221 -18.84 -2.83 -21.95
CA PRO A 221 -17.46 -3.31 -21.76
C PRO A 221 -16.54 -2.25 -21.15
N LEU A 222 -16.89 -0.96 -21.30
CA LEU A 222 -16.11 0.16 -20.79
C LEU A 222 -16.54 0.54 -19.37
N SER A 223 -15.58 0.63 -18.45
CA SER A 223 -15.80 1.20 -17.12
C SER A 223 -14.66 2.12 -16.70
N LEU A 224 -15.01 3.15 -15.90
CA LEU A 224 -14.08 4.10 -15.31
C LEU A 224 -14.12 3.95 -13.79
N GLU A 225 -12.97 3.79 -13.17
CA GLU A 225 -12.80 3.83 -11.73
C GLU A 225 -11.96 5.05 -11.35
N LEU A 226 -12.45 5.85 -10.43
CA LEU A 226 -11.75 6.99 -9.84
C LEU A 226 -11.52 6.70 -8.38
N GLY A 227 -10.34 7.03 -7.86
CA GLY A 227 -9.97 6.81 -6.48
C GLY A 227 -9.20 7.97 -5.88
N MET A 228 -9.34 8.14 -4.59
CA MET A 228 -8.49 8.99 -3.78
C MET A 228 -8.12 8.23 -2.52
N GLU A 229 -6.83 8.05 -2.31
CA GLU A 229 -6.25 7.50 -1.09
C GLU A 229 -5.54 8.60 -0.33
N MET A 230 -5.68 8.62 0.99
CA MET A 230 -4.94 9.51 1.87
C MET A 230 -4.59 8.78 3.15
N ALA A 231 -3.40 9.04 3.64
CA ALA A 231 -2.92 8.46 4.88
C ALA A 231 -2.01 9.43 5.63
N SER A 232 -1.83 9.19 6.92
CA SER A 232 -0.92 10.00 7.73
C SER A 232 -0.39 9.24 8.94
N THR A 233 0.80 9.64 9.39
CA THR A 233 1.29 9.36 10.74
C THR A 233 1.26 10.64 11.56
N PHE A 234 0.80 10.55 12.81
CA PHE A 234 0.61 11.70 13.70
C PHE A 234 0.71 11.28 15.16
N GLY A 235 0.77 12.25 16.07
CA GLY A 235 0.83 11.96 17.50
C GLY A 235 2.10 11.22 17.92
N GLY A 236 2.11 10.68 19.12
CA GLY A 236 3.30 10.03 19.70
C GLY A 236 4.39 11.03 20.05
N ARG A 237 5.60 10.53 20.17
CA ARG A 237 6.78 11.31 20.55
C ARG A 237 7.88 11.13 19.52
N SER A 238 8.47 12.23 19.09
CA SER A 238 9.62 12.25 18.18
C SER A 238 10.88 12.64 18.94
N TYR A 239 11.96 11.90 18.68
CA TYR A 239 13.29 12.15 19.21
C TYR A 239 14.16 12.62 18.04
N LEU A 240 14.38 13.93 17.98
CA LEU A 240 15.15 14.58 16.92
C LEU A 240 16.62 14.63 17.34
N VAL A 241 17.36 13.60 16.98
CA VAL A 241 18.78 13.47 17.32
C VAL A 241 19.60 14.02 16.16
N PRO A 242 20.42 15.07 16.36
CA PRO A 242 21.32 15.56 15.32
C PRO A 242 22.35 14.49 14.96
N VAL A 243 22.55 14.23 13.67
CA VAL A 243 23.53 13.23 13.16
C VAL A 243 24.98 13.53 13.61
N ALA A 244 25.26 14.75 14.07
CA ALA A 244 26.58 15.16 14.56
C ALA A 244 26.76 15.12 16.10
N GLY A 245 25.83 14.46 16.84
CA GLY A 245 25.97 14.30 18.29
C GLY A 245 25.62 15.54 19.10
N GLY A 246 24.58 16.26 18.72
CA GLY A 246 24.02 17.37 19.50
C GLY A 246 23.04 16.92 20.59
N ILE A 247 22.38 17.88 21.22
CA ILE A 247 21.33 17.64 22.22
C ILE A 247 20.10 17.03 21.51
N ILE A 248 19.57 15.94 22.11
CA ILE A 248 18.30 15.34 21.64
C ILE A 248 17.17 16.32 21.92
N ASP A 249 16.48 16.76 20.88
CA ASP A 249 15.22 17.47 21.02
C ASP A 249 14.07 16.47 21.04
N VAL A 250 13.23 16.57 22.06
CA VAL A 250 12.10 15.64 22.27
C VAL A 250 10.80 16.40 22.08
N MET A 251 10.05 15.98 21.09
CA MET A 251 8.80 16.61 20.71
C MET A 251 7.61 15.72 20.99
N ASP A 252 6.67 16.19 21.80
CA ASP A 252 5.36 15.54 21.97
C ASP A 252 4.42 16.01 20.84
N ASN A 253 4.15 15.11 19.89
CA ASN A 253 3.32 15.42 18.74
C ASN A 253 1.84 15.43 19.09
N GLN A 254 1.06 16.22 18.33
CA GLN A 254 -0.36 16.38 18.58
C GLN A 254 -1.13 15.07 18.34
N GLY A 255 -1.55 14.41 19.43
CA GLY A 255 -2.36 13.20 19.44
C GLY A 255 -3.80 13.45 19.89
N GLY A 256 -4.45 12.40 20.37
CA GLY A 256 -5.82 12.40 20.89
C GLY A 256 -6.85 12.83 19.84
N LEU A 257 -8.03 13.28 20.29
CA LEU A 257 -9.13 13.66 19.39
C LEU A 257 -8.78 14.82 18.44
N ARG A 258 -7.91 15.73 18.88
CA ARG A 258 -7.48 16.86 18.04
C ARG A 258 -6.56 16.38 16.92
N GLY A 259 -5.58 15.52 17.22
CA GLY A 259 -4.72 14.90 16.21
C GLY A 259 -5.53 14.05 15.23
N MET A 260 -6.46 13.24 15.71
CA MET A 260 -7.38 12.45 14.86
C MET A 260 -8.19 13.33 13.92
N LYS A 261 -8.72 14.47 14.41
CA LYS A 261 -9.44 15.44 13.57
C LYS A 261 -8.53 16.07 12.51
N ASN A 262 -7.31 16.45 12.88
CA ASN A 262 -6.36 17.04 11.96
C ASN A 262 -5.95 16.05 10.86
N ALA A 263 -5.65 14.79 11.21
CA ALA A 263 -5.37 13.73 10.25
C ALA A 263 -6.54 13.48 9.28
N LEU A 264 -7.79 13.54 9.80
CA LEU A 264 -8.98 13.38 8.96
C LEU A 264 -9.16 14.53 7.97
N MET A 265 -8.93 15.77 8.43
CA MET A 265 -9.28 16.99 7.68
C MET A 265 -8.10 17.59 6.94
N LEU A 266 -6.89 17.02 7.02
CA LEU A 266 -5.63 17.63 6.60
C LEU A 266 -5.49 19.06 7.17
N ALA A 267 -5.60 19.18 8.46
CA ALA A 267 -5.63 20.46 9.15
C ALA A 267 -4.56 20.51 10.25
N GLY A 268 -4.40 21.68 10.86
CA GLY A 268 -3.41 21.93 11.87
C GLY A 268 -2.09 22.41 11.27
N SER A 269 -1.08 22.52 12.11
CA SER A 269 0.32 22.76 11.75
C SER A 269 1.20 22.15 12.83
N ASP A 270 2.35 21.65 12.47
CA ASP A 270 3.35 21.18 13.41
C ASP A 270 4.12 22.36 14.05
N GLN A 271 4.67 22.18 15.24
CA GLN A 271 5.18 23.30 16.05
C GLN A 271 6.45 23.93 15.50
N ASP A 272 7.21 23.24 14.65
CA ASP A 272 8.54 23.65 14.18
C ASP A 272 8.67 23.87 12.68
N GLU A 273 7.56 24.06 11.98
CA GLU A 273 7.58 24.26 10.52
C GLU A 273 8.03 25.67 10.08
N GLY A 274 8.48 26.50 11.00
CA GLY A 274 9.04 27.82 10.68
C GLY A 274 8.08 28.69 9.87
N VAL A 275 8.47 29.02 8.65
CA VAL A 275 7.73 29.89 7.74
C VAL A 275 6.66 29.16 6.93
N TYR A 276 6.76 27.83 6.85
CA TYR A 276 5.87 26.97 6.05
C TYR A 276 4.86 26.27 6.96
N HIS A 277 3.58 26.41 6.65
CA HIS A 277 2.50 25.76 7.37
C HIS A 277 1.98 24.57 6.58
N ASN A 278 2.48 23.39 6.91
CA ASN A 278 1.93 22.14 6.44
C ASN A 278 0.78 21.65 7.32
N ALA A 279 0.04 20.66 6.86
CA ALA A 279 -0.90 19.94 7.70
C ALA A 279 -0.14 19.21 8.81
N ALA A 280 -0.72 19.18 10.03
CA ALA A 280 -0.09 18.50 11.14
C ALA A 280 0.09 16.99 10.88
N GLY A 281 1.28 16.46 11.15
CA GLY A 281 1.65 15.06 10.91
C GLY A 281 2.15 14.83 9.49
N ASN A 282 2.76 13.66 9.26
CA ASN A 282 3.20 13.25 7.93
C ASN A 282 1.99 12.80 7.10
N GLN A 283 1.48 13.68 6.26
CA GLN A 283 0.28 13.47 5.45
C GLN A 283 0.63 13.26 3.98
N LEU A 284 0.03 12.27 3.36
CA LEU A 284 0.27 11.94 1.96
C LEU A 284 -0.95 11.29 1.31
N GLY A 285 -0.97 11.22 -0.01
CA GLY A 285 -2.08 10.62 -0.73
C GLY A 285 -1.82 10.42 -2.21
N SER A 286 -2.82 9.87 -2.87
CA SER A 286 -2.83 9.64 -4.32
C SER A 286 -4.19 9.91 -4.92
N TRP A 287 -4.21 10.58 -6.08
CA TRP A 287 -5.31 10.56 -7.01
C TRP A 287 -5.12 9.37 -7.95
N MET A 288 -6.15 8.58 -8.11
CA MET A 288 -6.11 7.37 -8.92
C MET A 288 -7.24 7.38 -9.95
N ALA A 289 -6.94 6.89 -11.14
CA ALA A 289 -7.94 6.61 -12.15
C ALA A 289 -7.59 5.31 -12.88
N ARG A 290 -8.60 4.53 -13.25
CA ARG A 290 -8.46 3.30 -14.04
C ARG A 290 -9.60 3.20 -15.03
N ILE A 291 -9.27 3.01 -16.29
CA ILE A 291 -10.21 2.72 -17.37
C ILE A 291 -10.04 1.24 -17.70
N ASN A 292 -11.13 0.50 -17.70
CA ASN A 292 -11.15 -0.90 -18.09
C ASN A 292 -11.99 -1.06 -19.37
N TYR A 293 -11.51 -1.89 -20.27
CA TYR A 293 -12.26 -2.39 -21.41
C TYR A 293 -12.27 -3.92 -21.35
N ASP A 294 -13.46 -4.48 -21.17
CA ASP A 294 -13.69 -5.89 -20.92
C ASP A 294 -14.32 -6.55 -22.14
N GLU A 295 -13.63 -7.52 -22.73
CA GLU A 295 -14.13 -8.41 -23.78
C GLU A 295 -14.33 -9.83 -23.24
N GLU A 296 -14.91 -10.70 -24.03
CA GLU A 296 -15.18 -12.08 -23.64
C GLU A 296 -13.89 -12.84 -23.27
N GLU A 297 -12.83 -12.69 -24.07
CA GLU A 297 -11.58 -13.44 -23.92
C GLU A 297 -10.49 -12.69 -23.14
N TRP A 298 -10.57 -11.38 -23.09
CA TRP A 298 -9.54 -10.53 -22.50
C TRP A 298 -10.09 -9.26 -21.87
N ARG A 299 -9.29 -8.65 -21.02
CA ARG A 299 -9.50 -7.32 -20.45
C ARG A 299 -8.22 -6.52 -20.60
N VAL A 300 -8.35 -5.28 -21.04
CA VAL A 300 -7.27 -4.29 -20.99
C VAL A 300 -7.67 -3.18 -20.04
N ALA A 301 -6.72 -2.73 -19.22
CA ALA A 301 -6.89 -1.58 -18.37
C ALA A 301 -5.72 -0.62 -18.51
N ALA A 302 -5.99 0.68 -18.43
CA ALA A 302 -4.99 1.72 -18.26
C ALA A 302 -5.26 2.45 -16.95
N TYR A 303 -4.23 2.77 -16.19
CA TYR A 303 -4.38 3.42 -14.90
C TYR A 303 -3.28 4.43 -14.61
N ILE A 304 -3.62 5.36 -13.72
CA ILE A 304 -2.74 6.38 -13.18
C ILE A 304 -2.83 6.38 -11.66
N ASP A 305 -1.70 6.61 -10.99
CA ASP A 305 -1.58 6.86 -9.56
C ASP A 305 -0.69 8.08 -9.38
N HIS A 306 -1.30 9.24 -9.12
CA HIS A 306 -0.65 10.52 -8.97
C HIS A 306 -0.47 10.84 -7.49
N PHE A 307 0.76 10.72 -7.01
CA PHE A 307 1.15 10.88 -5.62
C PHE A 307 1.32 12.36 -5.24
N PHE A 308 0.99 12.68 -4.00
CA PHE A 308 1.20 13.99 -3.39
C PHE A 308 1.47 13.86 -1.89
N GLU A 309 2.10 14.86 -1.30
CA GLU A 309 2.23 15.02 0.14
C GLU A 309 1.58 16.32 0.60
N ASP A 310 1.19 16.37 1.86
CA ASP A 310 0.56 17.50 2.55
C ASP A 310 -0.68 18.05 1.81
N HIS A 311 -0.73 19.36 1.57
CA HIS A 311 -1.81 20.02 0.84
C HIS A 311 -1.60 20.04 -0.69
N SER A 312 -0.51 19.45 -1.17
CA SER A 312 -0.20 19.38 -2.58
C SER A 312 -1.30 18.69 -3.36
N GLN A 313 -1.64 19.21 -4.53
CA GLN A 313 -2.60 18.59 -5.45
C GLN A 313 -4.00 18.35 -4.88
N LEU A 314 -4.40 19.10 -3.83
CA LEU A 314 -5.71 19.04 -3.22
C LEU A 314 -6.62 20.17 -3.63
N TYR A 315 -7.94 19.95 -3.44
CA TYR A 315 -8.94 20.99 -3.56
C TYR A 315 -8.87 21.92 -2.35
N PHE A 316 -8.61 23.19 -2.59
CA PHE A 316 -8.44 24.20 -1.56
C PHE A 316 -9.52 25.29 -1.66
N LEU A 317 -10.30 25.47 -0.60
CA LEU A 317 -11.39 26.44 -0.52
C LEU A 317 -10.95 27.82 -0.01
N GLY A 318 -9.67 28.01 0.25
CA GLY A 318 -9.10 29.24 0.77
C GLY A 318 -8.85 30.32 -0.30
N LYS A 319 -8.54 31.53 0.15
CA LYS A 319 -8.07 32.62 -0.70
C LYS A 319 -6.56 32.58 -0.96
N SER A 320 -5.95 31.42 -0.79
CA SER A 320 -4.53 31.25 -1.03
C SER A 320 -4.22 31.45 -2.49
N GLY A 321 -3.37 32.36 -2.78
CA GLY A 321 -2.98 32.70 -4.12
C GLY A 321 -2.11 31.63 -4.75
N TYR A 322 -1.98 31.69 -6.05
CA TYR A 322 -1.27 30.77 -6.89
C TYR A 322 -0.49 31.55 -7.95
N GLY A 323 0.82 31.60 -7.81
CA GLY A 323 1.64 32.37 -8.72
C GLY A 323 2.85 33.02 -8.06
N THR A 324 3.46 34.03 -8.65
CA THR A 324 4.60 34.76 -8.14
C THR A 324 4.28 36.28 -8.02
N GLY A 325 4.79 36.89 -6.97
CA GLY A 325 4.62 38.34 -6.72
C GLY A 325 3.15 38.72 -6.51
N ASP A 326 2.76 39.91 -7.00
CA ASP A 326 1.39 40.44 -6.83
C ASP A 326 0.29 39.57 -7.47
N ARG A 327 0.65 38.75 -8.45
CA ARG A 327 -0.28 37.79 -9.07
C ARG A 327 -0.70 36.67 -8.13
N TRP A 328 0.08 36.42 -7.11
CA TRP A 328 -0.17 35.44 -6.05
C TRP A 328 -1.43 35.77 -5.24
N ASN A 329 -1.54 37.02 -4.76
CA ASN A 329 -2.66 37.45 -3.94
C ASN A 329 -3.98 37.58 -4.71
N ASN A 330 -3.94 37.57 -6.04
CA ASN A 330 -5.09 37.80 -6.91
C ASN A 330 -5.66 36.55 -7.58
N ARG A 331 -5.02 35.37 -7.42
CA ARG A 331 -5.54 34.12 -7.97
C ARG A 331 -6.13 33.26 -6.87
N THR A 332 -7.44 33.11 -6.88
CA THR A 332 -8.15 32.09 -6.10
C THR A 332 -8.37 30.88 -7.00
N ASN A 333 -7.62 29.81 -6.79
CA ASN A 333 -7.91 28.52 -7.41
C ASN A 333 -8.46 27.57 -6.33
N GLY A 334 -9.64 27.04 -6.57
CA GLY A 334 -10.20 26.02 -5.71
C GLY A 334 -9.49 24.66 -5.83
N LEU A 335 -8.67 24.48 -6.88
CA LEU A 335 -7.94 23.23 -7.13
C LEU A 335 -6.45 23.52 -7.23
N MET A 336 -5.67 22.96 -6.32
CA MET A 336 -4.21 23.10 -6.29
C MET A 336 -3.54 21.98 -7.10
N VAL A 337 -3.73 21.97 -8.40
CA VAL A 337 -3.01 21.08 -9.31
C VAL A 337 -1.82 21.82 -9.90
N TYR A 338 -0.63 21.53 -9.39
CA TYR A 338 0.59 22.24 -9.81
C TYR A 338 1.25 21.61 -11.01
N ASN A 339 1.41 20.29 -10.96
CA ASN A 339 2.17 19.56 -11.95
C ASN A 339 1.77 18.07 -11.93
N LEU A 340 1.25 17.60 -13.03
CA LEU A 340 0.86 16.19 -13.18
C LEU A 340 2.03 15.30 -13.64
N LYS A 341 3.29 15.66 -13.35
CA LYS A 341 4.44 14.86 -13.79
C LYS A 341 4.71 13.67 -12.88
N ASP A 342 4.63 13.86 -11.54
CA ASP A 342 4.92 12.78 -10.60
C ASP A 342 3.74 11.82 -10.55
N MET A 343 3.91 10.69 -11.20
CA MET A 343 2.86 9.67 -11.32
C MET A 343 3.42 8.30 -11.67
N LEU A 344 2.63 7.30 -11.41
CA LEU A 344 2.74 5.97 -11.97
C LEU A 344 1.66 5.81 -13.04
N LEU A 345 2.05 5.51 -14.25
CA LEU A 345 1.18 5.15 -15.38
C LEU A 345 1.32 3.65 -15.61
N GLY A 346 0.20 2.95 -15.75
CA GLY A 346 0.20 1.52 -15.98
C GLY A 346 -0.79 1.08 -17.03
N VAL A 347 -0.42 0.00 -17.70
CA VAL A 347 -1.31 -0.76 -18.61
C VAL A 347 -1.30 -2.21 -18.16
N GLU A 348 -2.46 -2.82 -18.09
CA GLU A 348 -2.67 -4.21 -17.71
C GLU A 348 -3.47 -4.93 -18.79
N LEU A 349 -2.98 -6.10 -19.20
CA LEU A 349 -3.70 -7.06 -20.02
C LEU A 349 -3.99 -8.30 -19.16
N ASN A 350 -5.24 -8.72 -19.12
CA ASN A 350 -5.67 -9.99 -18.53
C ASN A 350 -6.31 -10.86 -19.60
N MET A 351 -5.75 -12.04 -19.85
CA MET A 351 -6.30 -13.06 -20.75
C MET A 351 -7.17 -14.02 -19.93
N LYS A 352 -8.49 -13.95 -20.06
CA LYS A 352 -9.44 -14.70 -19.22
C LYS A 352 -9.27 -16.20 -19.36
N TYR A 353 -8.94 -16.67 -20.56
CA TYR A 353 -8.70 -18.08 -20.91
C TYR A 353 -7.25 -18.36 -21.31
N GLY A 354 -6.35 -17.38 -21.14
CA GLY A 354 -4.94 -17.51 -21.47
C GLY A 354 -4.25 -18.54 -20.60
N THR A 355 -3.41 -19.35 -21.23
CA THR A 355 -2.57 -20.32 -20.52
C THR A 355 -1.16 -19.75 -20.34
N TRP A 356 -0.35 -19.73 -21.38
CA TRP A 356 1.05 -19.28 -21.30
C TRP A 356 1.20 -17.80 -20.98
N LEU A 357 0.27 -16.95 -21.36
CA LEU A 357 0.16 -15.56 -20.92
C LEU A 357 -1.21 -15.37 -20.27
N LYS A 358 -1.23 -15.14 -18.99
CA LYS A 358 -2.44 -14.86 -18.24
C LYS A 358 -2.59 -13.37 -17.93
N ASN A 359 -1.55 -12.76 -17.42
CA ASN A 359 -1.52 -11.33 -17.13
C ASN A 359 -0.19 -10.72 -17.61
N LEU A 360 -0.27 -9.49 -18.07
CA LEU A 360 0.84 -8.61 -18.38
C LEU A 360 0.57 -7.23 -17.77
N VAL A 361 1.55 -6.70 -17.06
CA VAL A 361 1.55 -5.33 -16.52
C VAL A 361 2.78 -4.61 -17.04
N ILE A 362 2.59 -3.39 -17.52
CA ILE A 362 3.68 -2.48 -17.91
C ILE A 362 3.42 -1.16 -17.20
N GLU A 363 4.40 -0.68 -16.44
CA GLU A 363 4.31 0.57 -15.68
C GLU A 363 5.48 1.49 -15.98
N TYR A 364 5.19 2.77 -16.01
CA TYR A 364 6.18 3.85 -16.00
C TYR A 364 5.93 4.72 -14.78
N MET A 365 6.96 4.94 -13.98
CA MET A 365 6.90 5.77 -12.78
C MET A 365 7.87 6.94 -12.89
N TYR A 366 7.43 8.12 -12.49
CA TYR A 366 8.23 9.33 -12.46
C TYR A 366 7.96 10.08 -11.14
N THR A 367 9.03 10.41 -10.39
CA THR A 367 8.94 11.04 -9.07
C THR A 367 9.94 12.19 -8.88
N LYS A 368 10.55 12.66 -9.97
CA LYS A 368 11.70 13.58 -9.88
C LYS A 368 11.32 15.03 -9.65
N ASP A 369 10.09 15.40 -9.97
CA ASP A 369 9.64 16.79 -9.84
C ASP A 369 9.32 17.11 -8.38
N GLN A 370 8.82 16.12 -7.63
CA GLN A 370 8.34 16.25 -6.26
C GLN A 370 7.51 17.50 -6.13
N SER A 371 6.44 17.51 -6.93
CA SER A 371 5.56 18.67 -7.13
C SER A 371 4.86 19.06 -5.84
N GLY A 372 5.69 19.27 -4.87
CA GLY A 372 5.31 19.93 -3.67
C GLY A 372 4.66 21.24 -4.04
N PRO A 373 3.83 21.72 -3.16
CA PRO A 373 3.21 22.99 -3.37
C PRO A 373 4.32 23.97 -3.64
N ILE A 374 3.99 24.85 -4.44
CA ILE A 374 4.43 26.17 -4.24
C ILE A 374 3.99 26.49 -2.83
N TYR A 375 4.89 26.28 -1.87
CA TYR A 375 4.66 26.77 -0.54
C TYR A 375 4.54 28.25 -0.64
N HIS A 376 3.36 28.68 -0.43
CA HIS A 376 3.08 30.07 -0.30
C HIS A 376 3.36 30.45 1.13
N ASP A 377 4.55 30.80 1.33
CA ASP A 377 4.82 31.72 2.39
C ASP A 377 4.01 32.99 2.12
N ASN A 378 2.93 33.16 2.85
CA ASN A 378 2.20 34.43 2.87
C ASN A 378 3.02 35.55 3.51
N THR A 379 4.31 35.39 3.70
CA THR A 379 5.18 36.41 4.22
C THR A 379 5.82 37.24 3.10
N PRO A 380 6.05 38.52 3.33
CA PRO A 380 6.74 39.39 2.35
C PRO A 380 8.15 38.92 1.99
N ASN A 381 8.71 37.97 2.74
CA ASN A 381 10.11 37.56 2.65
C ASN A 381 10.37 36.41 1.66
N LEU A 382 9.34 35.68 1.24
CA LEU A 382 9.45 34.59 0.25
C LEU A 382 8.41 34.79 -0.86
N PRO A 383 8.63 35.75 -1.77
CA PRO A 383 7.71 35.98 -2.88
C PRO A 383 7.81 34.90 -3.97
N PHE A 384 8.63 33.90 -3.77
CA PHE A 384 8.96 32.89 -4.77
C PHE A 384 8.19 31.61 -4.56
N LYS A 385 7.86 31.02 -5.68
CA LYS A 385 7.40 29.67 -5.80
C LYS A 385 8.52 28.72 -5.38
N VAL A 386 8.40 28.10 -4.23
CA VAL A 386 9.24 26.97 -3.85
C VAL A 386 8.49 25.69 -4.22
N SER A 387 8.77 25.13 -5.39
CA SER A 387 8.23 23.85 -5.82
C SER A 387 9.30 22.79 -5.76
N GLY A 388 8.90 21.53 -5.58
CA GLY A 388 9.81 20.39 -5.61
C GLY A 388 10.51 20.11 -4.28
N MET A 389 10.03 20.66 -3.18
CA MET A 389 10.60 20.44 -1.85
C MET A 389 9.93 19.32 -1.06
N ASP A 390 8.80 18.77 -1.52
CA ASP A 390 8.24 17.58 -0.92
C ASP A 390 9.23 16.44 -1.07
N ASN A 391 9.80 16.03 0.02
CA ASN A 391 10.81 14.97 0.09
C ASN A 391 10.09 13.64 0.27
N TYR A 392 9.43 13.15 -0.78
CA TYR A 392 8.49 12.03 -0.75
C TYR A 392 8.93 10.88 0.16
N TYR A 393 8.01 10.44 1.02
CA TYR A 393 8.17 9.43 2.06
C TYR A 393 9.08 9.83 3.23
N ASN A 394 9.65 11.02 3.23
CA ASN A 394 10.39 11.58 4.36
C ASN A 394 9.57 12.64 5.08
N HIS A 395 9.92 12.91 6.32
CA HIS A 395 9.32 13.99 7.11
C HIS A 395 10.34 14.57 8.10
N SER A 396 10.23 15.86 8.41
CA SER A 396 11.15 16.51 9.36
C SER A 396 11.05 15.92 10.76
N ILE A 397 9.84 15.65 11.24
CA ILE A 397 9.53 15.23 12.61
C ILE A 397 9.39 13.70 12.70
N PHE A 398 8.64 13.07 11.79
CA PHE A 398 8.37 11.63 11.78
C PHE A 398 9.45 10.86 11.00
N THR A 399 9.49 9.54 11.18
CA THR A 399 10.44 8.65 10.48
C THR A 399 9.98 8.26 9.07
N GLY A 400 9.12 9.08 8.46
CA GLY A 400 8.65 8.91 7.09
C GLY A 400 7.56 7.85 6.93
N TRP A 401 7.24 7.53 5.67
CA TRP A 401 6.17 6.61 5.32
C TRP A 401 6.67 5.16 5.29
N GLN A 402 6.98 4.62 6.46
CA GLN A 402 7.52 3.28 6.65
C GLN A 402 6.91 2.59 7.87
N HIS A 403 6.96 1.26 7.91
CA HIS A 403 6.62 0.42 9.06
C HIS A 403 7.62 -0.73 9.14
N TRP A 404 8.29 -0.88 10.28
CA TRP A 404 9.37 -1.85 10.48
C TRP A 404 10.52 -1.67 9.47
N GLY A 405 10.83 -0.42 9.11
CA GLY A 405 11.89 -0.07 8.18
C GLY A 405 11.60 -0.33 6.70
N GLN A 406 10.43 -0.85 6.35
CA GLN A 406 9.97 -0.97 4.97
C GLN A 406 8.98 0.15 4.63
N VAL A 407 9.13 0.78 3.46
CA VAL A 407 8.15 1.76 2.99
C VAL A 407 6.78 1.11 2.85
N ILE A 408 5.72 1.80 3.29
CA ILE A 408 4.34 1.28 3.23
C ILE A 408 3.83 1.29 1.78
N GLY A 409 4.24 2.28 1.00
CA GLY A 409 3.86 2.44 -0.39
C GLY A 409 4.68 1.59 -1.37
N ASN A 410 5.12 2.22 -2.46
CA ASN A 410 5.83 1.55 -3.55
C ASN A 410 7.28 1.22 -3.18
N PRO A 411 7.74 -0.04 -3.32
CA PRO A 411 9.09 -0.47 -2.94
C PRO A 411 10.23 0.09 -3.81
N LEU A 412 9.92 0.76 -4.93
CA LEU A 412 10.93 1.48 -5.72
C LEU A 412 11.46 2.73 -4.99
N TYR A 413 10.74 3.26 -4.03
CA TYR A 413 11.31 4.13 -3.00
C TYR A 413 12.13 3.25 -2.05
N ARG A 414 13.44 3.41 -2.08
CA ARG A 414 14.36 2.56 -1.33
C ARG A 414 14.07 2.62 0.17
N SER A 415 13.65 1.50 0.73
CA SER A 415 13.27 1.38 2.14
C SER A 415 14.43 1.71 3.08
N PRO A 416 14.17 2.33 4.26
CA PRO A 416 15.20 2.61 5.26
C PRO A 416 16.03 1.40 5.72
N LEU A 417 15.48 0.18 5.66
CA LEU A 417 16.23 -1.04 5.97
C LEU A 417 17.52 -1.22 5.14
N TYR A 418 17.62 -0.61 3.95
CA TYR A 418 18.84 -0.63 3.15
C TYR A 418 19.92 0.34 3.66
N ASN A 419 19.64 1.17 4.67
CA ASN A 419 20.60 2.12 5.21
C ASN A 419 21.47 1.46 6.28
N ASN A 420 22.79 1.49 6.09
CA ASN A 420 23.74 0.83 6.99
C ASN A 420 24.25 1.76 8.11
N ASP A 421 23.77 3.00 8.16
CA ASP A 421 24.23 4.04 9.10
C ASP A 421 23.24 4.33 10.23
N GLY A 422 22.18 3.53 10.35
CA GLY A 422 21.17 3.71 11.40
C GLY A 422 20.27 4.94 11.21
N VAL A 423 20.16 5.47 10.00
CA VAL A 423 19.26 6.59 9.71
C VAL A 423 18.00 6.11 9.02
N ILE A 424 16.84 6.41 9.61
CA ILE A 424 15.54 6.06 9.04
C ILE A 424 15.11 7.17 8.09
N ASP A 425 15.54 7.09 6.84
CA ASP A 425 15.15 7.97 5.75
C ASP A 425 15.09 7.22 4.41
N VAL A 426 14.34 7.76 3.46
CA VAL A 426 14.24 7.28 2.07
C VAL A 426 15.17 8.13 1.22
N ARG A 427 16.27 7.53 0.74
CA ARG A 427 17.38 8.24 0.08
C ARG A 427 17.27 8.30 -1.43
N ASP A 428 16.45 7.44 -2.02
CA ASP A 428 16.25 7.37 -3.47
C ASP A 428 14.77 7.57 -3.78
N ASN A 429 14.28 8.79 -3.59
CA ASN A 429 12.86 9.12 -3.79
C ASN A 429 12.62 9.96 -5.06
N ARG A 430 13.68 10.40 -5.76
CA ARG A 430 13.59 11.12 -7.02
C ARG A 430 14.13 10.27 -8.16
N PHE A 431 13.24 9.60 -8.86
CA PHE A 431 13.64 8.66 -9.92
C PHE A 431 12.62 8.60 -11.06
N LYS A 432 13.00 7.91 -12.11
CA LYS A 432 12.11 7.34 -13.12
C LYS A 432 12.35 5.85 -13.21
N ALA A 433 11.29 5.08 -13.42
CA ALA A 433 11.38 3.63 -13.56
C ALA A 433 10.43 3.10 -14.64
N ILE A 434 10.81 1.98 -15.23
CA ILE A 434 9.96 1.15 -16.07
C ILE A 434 9.89 -0.22 -15.40
N HIS A 435 8.67 -0.72 -15.21
CA HIS A 435 8.42 -2.03 -14.61
C HIS A 435 7.56 -2.88 -15.53
N ILE A 436 7.90 -4.15 -15.63
CA ILE A 436 7.15 -5.14 -16.40
C ILE A 436 6.93 -6.37 -15.52
N GLY A 437 5.68 -6.80 -15.43
CA GLY A 437 5.27 -8.03 -14.75
C GLY A 437 4.49 -8.93 -15.69
N ILE A 438 4.82 -10.21 -15.73
CA ILE A 438 4.17 -11.21 -16.57
C ILE A 438 3.93 -12.47 -15.75
N ASP A 439 2.76 -13.08 -15.88
CA ASP A 439 2.49 -14.42 -15.36
C ASP A 439 1.70 -15.30 -16.34
N GLY A 440 1.75 -16.59 -16.09
CA GLY A 440 1.04 -17.57 -16.88
C GLY A 440 1.26 -19.00 -16.39
N ILE A 441 0.78 -19.95 -17.18
CA ILE A 441 0.91 -21.40 -16.93
C ILE A 441 1.61 -22.02 -18.14
N LEU A 442 2.78 -22.62 -17.93
CA LEU A 442 3.56 -23.28 -18.96
C LEU A 442 2.92 -24.61 -19.44
N GLY A 443 2.08 -25.20 -18.63
CA GLY A 443 1.38 -26.44 -18.94
C GLY A 443 1.30 -27.39 -17.75
N GLN A 444 0.79 -28.59 -18.01
CA GLN A 444 0.79 -29.70 -17.06
C GLN A 444 2.15 -30.42 -17.13
N VAL A 445 2.80 -30.57 -15.99
CA VAL A 445 4.12 -31.19 -15.89
C VAL A 445 4.09 -32.33 -14.88
N GLY A 446 4.65 -33.46 -15.24
CA GLY A 446 4.94 -34.56 -14.32
C GLY A 446 6.36 -34.44 -13.78
N LEU A 447 6.50 -33.78 -12.62
CA LEU A 447 7.78 -33.76 -11.89
C LEU A 447 7.87 -35.06 -11.08
N PHE A 448 9.03 -35.74 -11.18
CA PHE A 448 9.24 -37.02 -10.51
C PHE A 448 8.14 -38.03 -10.83
N SER A 449 8.04 -38.41 -12.09
CA SER A 449 7.02 -39.36 -12.60
C SER A 449 6.91 -40.67 -11.78
N SER A 450 8.00 -41.10 -11.16
CA SER A 450 8.02 -42.23 -10.21
C SER A 450 7.21 -41.99 -8.93
N LEU A 451 6.94 -40.73 -8.53
CA LEU A 451 6.11 -40.36 -7.37
C LEU A 451 4.67 -40.00 -7.76
N GLY A 452 4.31 -40.12 -9.03
CA GLY A 452 2.97 -39.78 -9.53
C GLY A 452 2.61 -38.30 -9.36
N LEU A 453 3.60 -37.41 -9.29
CA LEU A 453 3.37 -35.95 -9.13
C LEU A 453 3.03 -35.37 -10.49
N PHE A 454 1.79 -34.94 -10.68
CA PHE A 454 1.29 -34.32 -11.89
C PHE A 454 0.49 -33.07 -11.54
N GLY A 455 0.73 -31.96 -12.21
CA GLY A 455 0.05 -30.68 -11.93
C GLY A 455 0.55 -29.51 -12.77
N PRO A 456 -0.14 -28.38 -12.72
CA PRO A 456 0.24 -27.19 -13.48
C PRO A 456 1.53 -26.56 -12.95
N LEU A 457 2.37 -26.14 -13.90
CA LEU A 457 3.55 -25.32 -13.67
C LEU A 457 3.24 -23.87 -14.08
N GLY A 458 3.06 -23.01 -13.11
CA GLY A 458 2.93 -21.57 -13.31
C GLY A 458 4.29 -20.88 -13.28
N TYR A 459 4.34 -19.71 -13.86
CA TYR A 459 5.52 -18.82 -13.80
C TYR A 459 5.09 -17.38 -13.53
N ARG A 460 6.03 -16.59 -12.98
CA ARG A 460 5.92 -15.14 -12.81
C ARG A 460 7.30 -14.50 -13.04
N LEU A 461 7.32 -13.47 -13.87
CA LEU A 461 8.53 -12.70 -14.18
C LEU A 461 8.28 -11.23 -13.81
N LEU A 462 9.22 -10.62 -13.10
CA LEU A 462 9.23 -9.20 -12.80
C LEU A 462 10.56 -8.61 -13.28
N ALA A 463 10.49 -7.46 -13.95
CA ALA A 463 11.67 -6.74 -14.43
C ALA A 463 11.47 -5.24 -14.21
N THR A 464 12.46 -4.58 -13.61
CA THR A 464 12.44 -3.13 -13.38
C THR A 464 13.77 -2.52 -13.74
N TYR A 465 13.72 -1.42 -14.47
CA TYR A 465 14.83 -0.51 -14.63
C TYR A 465 14.50 0.80 -13.91
N GLN A 466 15.40 1.26 -13.07
CA GLN A 466 15.27 2.50 -12.29
C GLN A 466 16.47 3.41 -12.53
N SER A 467 16.22 4.73 -12.64
CA SER A 467 17.24 5.76 -12.73
C SER A 467 16.92 6.87 -11.73
N GLY A 468 17.67 6.91 -10.64
CA GLY A 468 17.50 7.81 -9.49
C GLY A 468 18.51 8.97 -9.50
N VAL A 469 18.13 10.07 -8.85
CA VAL A 469 18.97 11.25 -8.65
C VAL A 469 19.10 11.65 -7.18
N GLY A 470 18.83 10.70 -6.27
CA GLY A 470 18.87 10.91 -4.83
C GLY A 470 17.60 11.57 -4.31
N THR A 471 17.74 12.45 -3.32
CA THR A 471 16.65 13.28 -2.79
C THR A 471 16.83 14.74 -3.23
N TYR A 472 15.86 15.60 -2.90
CA TYR A 472 16.01 17.02 -3.13
C TYR A 472 17.17 17.63 -2.30
N PHE A 473 17.28 17.20 -1.04
CA PHE A 473 18.29 17.72 -0.11
C PHE A 473 19.68 17.09 -0.31
N ASN A 474 19.75 15.86 -0.82
CA ASN A 474 20.97 15.13 -1.09
C ASN A 474 20.97 14.58 -2.53
N PRO A 475 21.07 15.48 -3.55
CA PRO A 475 21.06 15.06 -4.94
C PRO A 475 22.38 14.36 -5.32
N TYR A 476 22.29 13.33 -6.12
CA TYR A 476 23.47 12.70 -6.69
C TYR A 476 24.10 13.58 -7.78
N THR A 477 25.41 13.58 -7.86
CA THR A 477 26.15 14.31 -8.92
C THR A 477 25.91 13.72 -10.32
N LYS A 478 25.59 12.43 -10.39
CA LYS A 478 25.23 11.70 -11.61
C LYS A 478 24.06 10.78 -11.30
N PRO A 479 23.17 10.50 -12.26
CA PRO A 479 22.12 9.53 -12.06
C PRO A 479 22.67 8.15 -11.69
N HIS A 480 22.08 7.53 -10.69
CA HIS A 480 22.31 6.14 -10.33
C HIS A 480 21.28 5.26 -11.04
N HIS A 481 21.71 4.09 -11.47
CA HIS A 481 20.86 3.16 -12.21
C HIS A 481 20.76 1.84 -11.47
N ASN A 482 19.66 1.15 -11.64
CA ASN A 482 19.44 -0.18 -11.10
C ASN A 482 18.54 -1.00 -12.04
N VAL A 483 18.88 -2.27 -12.19
CA VAL A 483 18.05 -3.28 -12.83
C VAL A 483 17.71 -4.33 -11.78
N SER A 484 16.43 -4.58 -11.56
CA SER A 484 15.92 -5.59 -10.62
C SER A 484 15.10 -6.62 -11.39
N LEU A 485 15.47 -7.88 -11.33
CA LEU A 485 14.81 -8.97 -12.03
C LEU A 485 14.38 -10.07 -11.06
N MET A 486 13.29 -10.75 -11.36
CA MET A 486 12.85 -11.96 -10.67
C MET A 486 12.19 -12.92 -11.65
N ALA A 487 12.52 -14.20 -11.51
CA ALA A 487 11.80 -15.31 -12.13
C ALA A 487 11.33 -16.26 -11.03
N GLU A 488 10.04 -16.54 -10.98
CA GLU A 488 9.41 -17.48 -10.05
C GLU A 488 8.69 -18.58 -10.81
N CYS A 489 8.88 -19.83 -10.42
CA CYS A 489 8.10 -20.98 -10.84
C CYS A 489 7.23 -21.48 -9.68
N THR A 490 5.97 -21.78 -9.97
CA THR A 490 5.01 -22.31 -9.00
C THR A 490 4.46 -23.63 -9.49
N TYR A 491 4.66 -24.69 -8.72
CA TYR A 491 4.16 -26.03 -9.02
C TYR A 491 3.09 -26.43 -8.02
N ARG A 492 1.95 -26.94 -8.51
CA ARG A 492 0.80 -27.36 -7.69
C ARG A 492 0.40 -28.78 -8.05
N PRO A 493 0.95 -29.80 -7.36
CA PRO A 493 0.57 -31.20 -7.59
C PRO A 493 -0.94 -31.41 -7.35
N GLU A 494 -1.64 -31.92 -8.35
CA GLU A 494 -3.06 -32.27 -8.28
C GLU A 494 -3.25 -33.73 -7.92
N GLN A 495 -2.20 -34.54 -8.04
CA GLN A 495 -2.18 -35.98 -7.76
C GLN A 495 -0.96 -36.35 -6.91
N GLY A 496 -0.98 -37.58 -6.35
CA GLY A 496 0.10 -38.14 -5.58
C GLY A 496 0.18 -37.63 -4.13
N LEU A 497 1.29 -37.93 -3.46
CA LEU A 497 1.52 -37.67 -2.04
C LEU A 497 1.49 -36.15 -1.67
N LEU A 498 1.87 -35.30 -2.61
CA LEU A 498 1.92 -33.84 -2.42
C LEU A 498 0.67 -33.13 -2.95
N ARG A 499 -0.43 -33.83 -3.16
CA ARG A 499 -1.70 -33.19 -3.57
C ARG A 499 -2.11 -32.09 -2.60
N GLY A 500 -2.43 -30.91 -3.15
CA GLY A 500 -2.83 -29.73 -2.38
C GLY A 500 -1.67 -28.94 -1.77
N TRP A 501 -0.43 -29.37 -1.98
CA TRP A 501 0.74 -28.56 -1.69
C TRP A 501 1.03 -27.60 -2.85
N GLN A 502 1.70 -26.49 -2.54
CA GLN A 502 2.25 -25.55 -3.50
C GLN A 502 3.75 -25.42 -3.25
N LEU A 503 4.54 -25.65 -4.28
CA LEU A 503 5.98 -25.47 -4.26
C LEU A 503 6.32 -24.27 -5.13
N LYS A 504 7.08 -23.33 -4.61
CA LYS A 504 7.57 -22.17 -5.34
C LYS A 504 9.09 -22.12 -5.27
N ALA A 505 9.72 -21.82 -6.39
CA ALA A 505 11.14 -21.50 -6.46
C ALA A 505 11.29 -20.20 -7.23
N ALA A 506 12.02 -19.25 -6.67
CA ALA A 506 12.26 -17.96 -7.27
C ALA A 506 13.74 -17.64 -7.26
N ALA A 507 14.23 -17.03 -8.34
CA ALA A 507 15.54 -16.43 -8.46
C ALA A 507 15.38 -14.92 -8.70
N GLY A 508 16.19 -14.12 -8.03
CA GLY A 508 16.18 -12.67 -8.16
C GLY A 508 17.57 -12.10 -8.28
N MET A 509 17.68 -10.94 -8.91
CA MET A 509 18.93 -10.17 -8.94
C MET A 509 18.67 -8.66 -8.97
N ASP A 510 19.59 -7.92 -8.36
CA ASP A 510 19.75 -6.47 -8.54
C ASP A 510 21.14 -6.19 -9.09
N ILE A 511 21.23 -5.29 -10.07
CA ILE A 511 22.49 -4.85 -10.67
C ILE A 511 22.43 -3.33 -10.81
N GLY A 512 23.26 -2.63 -10.05
CA GLY A 512 23.30 -1.17 -10.15
C GLY A 512 23.95 -0.47 -8.98
N SER A 513 23.76 0.83 -8.90
CA SER A 513 24.32 1.70 -7.86
C SER A 513 23.28 2.19 -6.83
N ILE A 514 21.99 1.84 -6.99
CA ILE A 514 20.94 2.16 -6.02
C ILE A 514 20.86 1.06 -4.95
N LEU A 515 20.75 -0.20 -5.36
CA LEU A 515 20.60 -1.35 -4.46
C LEU A 515 21.88 -2.20 -4.36
N GLY A 516 22.87 -1.94 -5.21
CA GLY A 516 24.10 -2.74 -5.31
C GLY A 516 23.97 -3.91 -6.28
N HIS A 517 24.83 -4.91 -6.08
CA HIS A 517 24.82 -6.16 -6.83
C HIS A 517 24.40 -7.28 -5.91
N ASN A 518 23.19 -7.79 -6.08
CA ASN A 518 22.61 -8.81 -5.25
C ASN A 518 22.08 -9.96 -6.13
N TYR A 519 22.26 -11.19 -5.68
CA TYR A 519 21.76 -12.38 -6.35
C TYR A 519 21.13 -13.28 -5.29
N GLY A 520 19.94 -13.79 -5.53
CA GLY A 520 19.26 -14.59 -4.51
C GLY A 520 18.36 -15.68 -5.08
N LEU A 521 18.19 -16.70 -4.27
CA LEU A 521 17.26 -17.80 -4.47
C LEU A 521 16.32 -17.91 -3.28
N GLN A 522 15.07 -18.23 -3.55
CA GLN A 522 14.04 -18.39 -2.53
C GLN A 522 13.19 -19.61 -2.86
N VAL A 523 12.96 -20.45 -1.87
CA VAL A 523 12.06 -21.61 -1.96
C VAL A 523 10.97 -21.48 -0.93
N THR A 524 9.72 -21.68 -1.36
CA THR A 524 8.54 -21.64 -0.49
C THR A 524 7.73 -22.89 -0.69
N VAL A 525 7.35 -23.53 0.40
CA VAL A 525 6.45 -24.69 0.43
C VAL A 525 5.23 -24.32 1.24
N SER A 526 4.05 -24.47 0.70
CA SER A 526 2.82 -24.13 1.42
C SER A 526 1.71 -25.14 1.16
N LYS A 527 0.79 -25.24 2.13
CA LYS A 527 -0.44 -26.01 2.00
C LYS A 527 -1.60 -25.18 2.53
N GLN A 528 -2.67 -25.13 1.74
CA GLN A 528 -3.91 -24.50 2.15
C GLN A 528 -5.00 -25.55 2.25
N LEU A 529 -5.72 -25.56 3.36
CA LEU A 529 -6.85 -26.42 3.65
C LEU A 529 -8.08 -25.54 3.86
N LYS A 530 -9.20 -25.93 3.29
CA LYS A 530 -10.51 -25.35 3.58
C LYS A 530 -11.30 -26.32 4.43
N ILE A 531 -11.87 -25.83 5.52
CA ILE A 531 -12.76 -26.60 6.39
C ILE A 531 -14.17 -26.14 6.08
N GLU A 532 -14.91 -26.95 5.34
CA GLU A 532 -16.30 -26.71 4.91
C GLU A 532 -17.28 -27.43 5.86
N ARG A 533 -17.24 -27.15 7.15
CA ARG A 533 -18.19 -27.74 8.12
C ARG A 533 -19.28 -26.77 8.51
#